data_cefb0090a9c794137c849a985d70234e
#
_entry.id   cefb0090a9c794137c849a985d70234e
#
_cell.length_a   1.000
_cell.length_b   1.000
_cell.length_c   1.000
_cell.angle_alpha   90.00
_cell.angle_beta   90.00
_cell.angle_gamma   90.00
#
_symmetry.space_group_name_H-M   'P 1'
#
loop_
_entity.id
_entity.type
_entity.pdbx_description
1 polymer ?
#
loop_
_entity_poly.entity_id
_entity_poly.type
_entity_poly.pdbx_seq_one_letter_code
_entity_poly.pdbx_strand_id
1 'polypeptide(L)'
;MGLFRKIIYSFFLFLLISIWGLSSAFAVTGEHPVLIISSYNPDARQTSGNIYDFMEEFERLGGKAPIALENMNCKSFSESPQWKSKMAEILDKYEGKRAPVLLVLIGQEAWAAYLSQADSIRGKFPVLTSLASRNAIILPDDSVNLKTWMPGAVDFFNDFTDSSVKAGFVYEYDVEANINLIKHLYPNTKNIAFVSDNSYGGVSLQAHVVAEMKKHPELNLILLDGRTNTIYTISDKLHELPPNTALLMGTWRVDMYDGYFMRNATYTMMEAAGDVPTFSISSVGIGYWAIGGVTPSYRPLGKDMAYQAVRLLQGADSDRIEVEVISNKVMMDSKIVKEKRLDLSFIHQPIEMVNENPSFYEQYKYHIWTVATILVVLSAGLFVSLYFYYHTKKLKDELQESESALRDAKDRAEESSRLKSAFLANMSHEIRTPLNSIVGFASIIAELDDREERQEYLAIMQENTELLLQLISDILDLAKIEAGTLDYNMGYVDVSDFCKDVMRNYDIKEDKAVPVLLAPDLPDYRIYTDKKRLMQVVTNFINNALKFTSEGQILLEYHPVEGTGQIEFSVTDTGMGIALDAVATVFDRFVKLNTFAKGTGLGLSICKSIIEHLGGTIGAESELGVGSRFWFRHPCAE
;
A
#
# COMPACT_ATOMS: atom_id res chain seq x y z
N MET A 1 36.99 10.28 34.71
CA MET A 1 36.12 10.83 33.61
C MET A 1 35.18 9.80 32.99
N GLY A 2 35.47 8.52 32.94
CA GLY A 2 34.59 7.49 32.34
C GLY A 2 33.35 7.15 33.15
N LEU A 3 33.39 7.20 34.48
CA LEU A 3 32.26 6.86 35.34
C LEU A 3 31.16 7.94 35.34
N PHE A 4 31.56 9.21 35.28
CA PHE A 4 30.65 10.37 35.24
C PHE A 4 29.90 10.45 33.92
N ARG A 5 30.53 10.10 32.79
CA ARG A 5 29.84 9.97 31.48
C ARG A 5 28.81 8.83 31.45
N LYS A 6 29.13 7.68 32.06
CA LYS A 6 28.16 6.55 32.15
C LYS A 6 26.93 6.90 33.00
N ILE A 7 27.12 7.65 34.10
CA ILE A 7 26.03 8.08 34.96
C ILE A 7 25.12 9.10 34.22
N ILE A 8 25.73 10.03 33.48
CA ILE A 8 24.97 11.02 32.69
C ILE A 8 24.18 10.31 31.55
N TYR A 9 24.77 9.34 30.83
CA TYR A 9 24.08 8.57 29.81
C TYR A 9 22.97 7.70 30.39
N SER A 10 23.17 7.06 31.54
CA SER A 10 22.10 6.31 32.23
C SER A 10 20.97 7.23 32.70
N PHE A 11 21.28 8.41 33.19
CA PHE A 11 20.28 9.40 33.61
C PHE A 11 19.48 9.96 32.43
N PHE A 12 20.15 10.25 31.29
CA PHE A 12 19.49 10.67 30.06
C PHE A 12 18.66 9.55 29.43
N LEU A 13 19.14 8.31 29.48
CA LEU A 13 18.38 7.14 29.00
C LEU A 13 17.15 6.89 29.89
N PHE A 14 17.29 7.05 31.20
CA PHE A 14 16.16 6.92 32.15
C PHE A 14 15.15 8.06 31.98
N LEU A 15 15.62 9.28 31.72
CA LEU A 15 14.77 10.43 31.41
C LEU A 15 14.04 10.25 30.06
N LEU A 16 14.71 9.73 29.02
CA LEU A 16 14.12 9.38 27.73
C LEU A 16 13.08 8.24 27.87
N ILE A 17 13.36 7.21 28.65
CA ILE A 17 12.40 6.12 28.91
C ILE A 17 11.22 6.63 29.74
N SER A 18 11.44 7.54 30.68
CA SER A 18 10.36 8.19 31.46
C SER A 18 9.50 9.11 30.59
N ILE A 19 10.11 9.80 29.61
CA ILE A 19 9.38 10.65 28.64
C ILE A 19 8.64 9.74 27.62
N TRP A 20 9.18 8.58 27.24
CA TRP A 20 8.47 7.60 26.39
C TRP A 20 7.35 6.87 27.15
N GLY A 21 7.52 6.60 28.45
CA GLY A 21 6.45 6.09 29.30
C GLY A 21 5.32 7.10 29.56
N LEU A 22 5.59 8.40 29.42
CA LEU A 22 4.62 9.48 29.54
C LEU A 22 3.94 9.87 28.20
N SER A 23 4.45 9.41 27.05
CA SER A 23 3.83 9.70 25.74
C SER A 23 2.58 8.86 25.43
N SER A 24 2.22 7.90 26.28
CA SER A 24 0.90 7.24 26.22
C SER A 24 -0.21 7.96 27.00
N ALA A 25 0.10 9.11 27.61
CA ALA A 25 -0.86 9.93 28.30
C ALA A 25 -0.71 11.41 27.89
N PHE A 26 -0.83 11.73 26.61
CA PHE A 26 -1.34 13.04 26.25
C PHE A 26 -2.81 13.06 26.67
N ALA A 27 -3.03 13.46 27.91
CA ALA A 27 -4.34 13.87 28.38
C ALA A 27 -4.79 15.00 27.45
N VAL A 28 -5.72 14.70 26.55
CA VAL A 28 -6.47 15.69 25.79
C VAL A 28 -7.05 16.66 26.83
N THR A 29 -6.47 17.85 26.93
CA THR A 29 -6.89 18.88 27.83
C THR A 29 -8.24 19.41 27.36
N GLY A 30 -9.32 18.98 28.03
CA GLY A 30 -10.56 19.74 28.18
C GLY A 30 -11.41 20.12 26.97
N GLU A 31 -11.00 19.83 25.76
CA GLU A 31 -11.76 20.12 24.54
C GLU A 31 -12.44 18.85 24.02
N HIS A 32 -13.71 18.97 23.67
CA HIS A 32 -14.54 17.88 23.14
C HIS A 32 -14.03 17.44 21.77
N PRO A 33 -13.47 16.22 21.59
CA PRO A 33 -12.86 15.82 20.34
C PRO A 33 -13.88 15.35 19.29
N VAL A 34 -13.46 15.33 18.03
CA VAL A 34 -14.01 14.42 17.03
C VAL A 34 -13.36 13.05 17.28
N LEU A 35 -14.16 12.07 17.69
CA LEU A 35 -13.67 10.73 17.99
C LEU A 35 -13.82 9.85 16.76
N ILE A 36 -12.72 9.45 16.15
CA ILE A 36 -12.70 8.47 15.06
C ILE A 36 -12.47 7.10 15.66
N ILE A 37 -13.40 6.17 15.43
CA ILE A 37 -13.25 4.76 15.77
C ILE A 37 -13.15 3.95 14.49
N SER A 38 -12.02 3.29 14.30
CA SER A 38 -11.69 2.50 13.12
C SER A 38 -11.85 1.00 13.42
N SER A 39 -12.45 0.25 12.49
CA SER A 39 -12.52 -1.21 12.55
C SER A 39 -11.15 -1.86 12.47
N TYR A 40 -10.31 -1.36 11.58
CA TYR A 40 -9.01 -1.95 11.25
C TYR A 40 -7.85 -1.07 11.67
N ASN A 41 -6.69 -1.71 11.79
CA ASN A 41 -5.47 -0.96 12.04
C ASN A 41 -5.34 0.20 11.04
N PRO A 42 -5.09 1.43 11.50
CA PRO A 42 -4.83 2.60 10.65
C PRO A 42 -3.69 2.39 9.63
N ASP A 43 -2.84 1.38 9.81
CA ASP A 43 -1.79 1.01 8.85
C ASP A 43 -2.33 0.34 7.58
N ALA A 44 -3.57 -0.16 7.58
CA ALA A 44 -4.21 -0.65 6.37
C ALA A 44 -4.40 0.50 5.38
N ARG A 45 -3.81 0.38 4.19
CA ARG A 45 -3.69 1.45 3.19
C ARG A 45 -5.01 2.19 2.90
N GLN A 46 -6.11 1.48 2.83
CA GLN A 46 -7.42 2.09 2.56
C GLN A 46 -7.94 2.87 3.76
N THR A 47 -7.79 2.33 4.96
CA THR A 47 -8.20 2.98 6.20
C THR A 47 -7.36 4.21 6.47
N SER A 48 -6.03 4.09 6.39
CA SER A 48 -5.11 5.22 6.59
C SER A 48 -5.34 6.34 5.58
N GLY A 49 -5.58 6.00 4.32
CA GLY A 49 -5.87 6.99 3.28
C GLY A 49 -7.12 7.79 3.60
N ASN A 50 -8.22 7.13 3.98
CA ASN A 50 -9.46 7.84 4.34
C ASN A 50 -9.32 8.68 5.62
N ILE A 51 -8.61 8.18 6.64
CA ILE A 51 -8.35 8.92 7.87
C ILE A 51 -7.47 10.14 7.58
N TYR A 52 -6.42 9.95 6.79
CA TYR A 52 -5.51 11.04 6.40
C TYR A 52 -6.25 12.12 5.60
N ASP A 53 -6.99 11.74 4.56
CA ASP A 53 -7.79 12.65 3.75
C ASP A 53 -8.85 13.39 4.59
N PHE A 54 -9.45 12.68 5.57
CA PHE A 54 -10.38 13.29 6.51
C PHE A 54 -9.69 14.36 7.37
N MET A 55 -8.57 14.04 7.97
CA MET A 55 -7.85 14.96 8.87
C MET A 55 -7.38 16.21 8.12
N GLU A 56 -6.77 16.02 6.95
CA GLU A 56 -6.30 17.11 6.10
C GLU A 56 -7.45 18.04 5.67
N GLU A 57 -8.52 17.45 5.17
CA GLU A 57 -9.66 18.22 4.67
C GLU A 57 -10.46 18.86 5.80
N PHE A 58 -10.58 18.18 6.96
CA PHE A 58 -11.24 18.74 8.14
C PHE A 58 -10.56 20.02 8.62
N GLU A 59 -9.24 20.01 8.70
CA GLU A 59 -8.44 21.21 9.04
C GLU A 59 -8.58 22.28 7.96
N ARG A 60 -8.50 21.93 6.67
CA ARG A 60 -8.65 22.85 5.54
C ARG A 60 -10.00 23.56 5.54
N LEU A 61 -11.06 22.85 5.92
CA LEU A 61 -12.42 23.41 6.03
C LEU A 61 -12.68 24.21 7.31
N GLY A 62 -11.66 24.37 8.16
CA GLY A 62 -11.73 25.15 9.39
C GLY A 62 -12.30 24.40 10.61
N GLY A 63 -12.26 23.07 10.58
CA GLY A 63 -12.55 22.24 11.75
C GLY A 63 -11.54 22.50 12.86
N LYS A 64 -12.03 22.86 14.06
CA LYS A 64 -11.19 23.27 15.20
C LYS A 64 -11.15 22.23 16.33
N ALA A 65 -12.07 21.26 16.32
CA ALA A 65 -12.11 20.23 17.33
C ALA A 65 -10.87 19.31 17.20
N PRO A 66 -10.21 18.94 18.29
CA PRO A 66 -9.13 17.96 18.26
C PRO A 66 -9.66 16.62 17.79
N ILE A 67 -8.83 15.85 17.10
CA ILE A 67 -9.19 14.54 16.59
C ILE A 67 -8.56 13.49 17.50
N ALA A 68 -9.40 12.61 18.05
CA ALA A 68 -8.99 11.41 18.77
C ALA A 68 -9.21 10.19 17.87
N LEU A 69 -8.22 9.31 17.78
CA LEU A 69 -8.30 8.09 17.00
C LEU A 69 -8.20 6.87 17.90
N GLU A 70 -9.23 6.02 17.84
CA GLU A 70 -9.27 4.72 18.51
C GLU A 70 -9.39 3.62 17.46
N ASN A 71 -8.82 2.46 17.78
CA ASN A 71 -8.80 1.34 16.86
C ASN A 71 -9.36 0.10 17.53
N MET A 72 -10.34 -0.51 16.91
CA MET A 72 -10.92 -1.77 17.38
C MET A 72 -10.04 -2.97 17.04
N ASN A 73 -9.18 -2.86 16.01
CA ASN A 73 -8.29 -3.92 15.55
C ASN A 73 -9.02 -5.25 15.30
N CYS A 74 -10.16 -5.16 14.61
CA CYS A 74 -10.97 -6.32 14.26
C CYS A 74 -10.26 -7.16 13.19
N LYS A 75 -10.27 -8.49 13.32
CA LYS A 75 -9.60 -9.39 12.37
C LYS A 75 -10.57 -10.36 11.74
N SER A 76 -11.25 -11.14 12.54
CA SER A 76 -12.18 -12.16 12.07
C SER A 76 -13.51 -12.06 12.82
N PHE A 77 -14.55 -12.66 12.25
CA PHE A 77 -15.86 -12.70 12.91
C PHE A 77 -15.86 -13.52 14.21
N SER A 78 -14.88 -14.40 14.37
CA SER A 78 -14.70 -15.17 15.62
C SER A 78 -14.48 -14.27 16.85
N GLU A 79 -13.99 -13.04 16.64
CA GLU A 79 -13.76 -12.04 17.70
C GLU A 79 -14.99 -11.17 17.99
N SER A 80 -16.07 -11.32 17.22
CA SER A 80 -17.25 -10.42 17.27
C SER A 80 -17.88 -10.23 18.65
N PRO A 81 -17.92 -11.21 19.57
CA PRO A 81 -18.41 -10.99 20.92
C PRO A 81 -17.62 -9.92 21.70
N GLN A 82 -16.30 -9.84 21.45
CA GLN A 82 -15.45 -8.88 22.13
C GLN A 82 -15.61 -7.44 21.57
N TRP A 83 -16.09 -7.29 20.34
CA TRP A 83 -16.21 -5.96 19.72
C TRP A 83 -17.25 -5.07 20.41
N LYS A 84 -18.34 -5.68 20.88
CA LYS A 84 -19.38 -4.96 21.62
C LYS A 84 -18.84 -4.39 22.95
N SER A 85 -18.10 -5.21 23.70
CA SER A 85 -17.46 -4.79 24.95
C SER A 85 -16.37 -3.73 24.69
N LYS A 86 -15.54 -3.95 23.68
CA LYS A 86 -14.48 -3.00 23.30
C LYS A 86 -15.04 -1.64 22.86
N MET A 87 -16.12 -1.64 22.10
CA MET A 87 -16.82 -0.40 21.74
C MET A 87 -17.34 0.31 22.99
N ALA A 88 -17.96 -0.41 23.92
CA ALA A 88 -18.45 0.15 25.18
C ALA A 88 -17.28 0.76 26.00
N GLU A 89 -16.16 0.07 26.14
CA GLU A 89 -14.96 0.56 26.81
C GLU A 89 -14.40 1.83 26.16
N ILE A 90 -14.36 1.87 24.82
CA ILE A 90 -13.91 3.07 24.09
C ILE A 90 -14.88 4.22 24.38
N LEU A 91 -16.20 4.01 24.29
CA LEU A 91 -17.17 5.07 24.52
C LEU A 91 -17.16 5.57 25.96
N ASP A 92 -16.99 4.68 26.95
CA ASP A 92 -16.89 5.00 28.38
C ASP A 92 -15.65 5.87 28.69
N LYS A 93 -14.53 5.57 28.03
CA LYS A 93 -13.29 6.39 28.13
C LYS A 93 -13.51 7.85 27.73
N TYR A 94 -14.49 8.10 26.87
CA TYR A 94 -14.83 9.43 26.35
C TYR A 94 -16.14 9.99 26.95
N GLU A 95 -16.42 9.70 28.19
CA GLU A 95 -17.57 10.30 28.93
C GLU A 95 -17.21 11.62 29.66
N GLY A 96 -18.22 12.36 30.04
CA GLY A 96 -18.12 13.59 30.81
C GLY A 96 -17.38 14.71 30.08
N LYS A 97 -16.29 15.21 30.66
CA LYS A 97 -15.50 16.31 30.09
C LYS A 97 -14.74 15.95 28.80
N ARG A 98 -14.68 14.67 28.46
CA ARG A 98 -14.04 14.18 27.23
C ARG A 98 -15.07 13.75 26.19
N ALA A 99 -16.35 13.98 26.42
CA ALA A 99 -17.40 13.59 25.50
C ALA A 99 -17.16 14.16 24.10
N PRO A 100 -17.18 13.32 23.05
CA PRO A 100 -16.92 13.78 21.71
C PRO A 100 -18.04 14.67 21.20
N VAL A 101 -17.69 15.66 20.40
CA VAL A 101 -18.66 16.50 19.68
C VAL A 101 -19.25 15.76 18.46
N LEU A 102 -18.48 14.80 17.94
CA LEU A 102 -18.87 13.97 16.82
C LEU A 102 -18.15 12.62 16.92
N LEU A 103 -18.90 11.54 16.70
CA LEU A 103 -18.37 10.19 16.57
C LEU A 103 -18.28 9.82 15.10
N VAL A 104 -17.10 9.47 14.62
CA VAL A 104 -16.85 9.03 13.25
C VAL A 104 -16.51 7.54 13.26
N LEU A 105 -17.38 6.72 12.69
CA LEU A 105 -17.22 5.27 12.63
C LEU A 105 -16.71 4.87 11.25
N ILE A 106 -15.54 4.26 11.19
CA ILE A 106 -14.90 3.83 9.94
C ILE A 106 -14.80 2.31 9.88
N GLY A 107 -15.58 1.72 8.99
CA GLY A 107 -15.63 0.27 8.74
C GLY A 107 -16.83 -0.42 9.35
N GLN A 108 -17.10 -1.61 8.85
CA GLN A 108 -18.34 -2.34 9.14
C GLN A 108 -18.40 -2.85 10.58
N GLU A 109 -17.26 -3.28 11.14
CA GLU A 109 -17.18 -3.85 12.49
C GLU A 109 -17.39 -2.77 13.56
N ALA A 110 -16.79 -1.59 13.40
CA ALA A 110 -17.00 -0.45 14.30
C ALA A 110 -18.47 -0.01 14.25
N TRP A 111 -19.03 0.02 13.08
CA TRP A 111 -20.44 0.32 12.84
C TRP A 111 -21.35 -0.69 13.54
N ALA A 112 -21.15 -1.99 13.30
CA ALA A 112 -21.93 -3.04 13.92
C ALA A 112 -21.80 -3.08 15.45
N ALA A 113 -20.57 -2.88 15.96
CA ALA A 113 -20.33 -2.82 17.41
C ALA A 113 -21.06 -1.64 18.07
N TYR A 114 -21.12 -0.49 17.42
CA TYR A 114 -21.87 0.66 17.89
C TYR A 114 -23.38 0.38 17.89
N LEU A 115 -23.92 -0.16 16.81
CA LEU A 115 -25.36 -0.44 16.70
C LEU A 115 -25.82 -1.55 17.64
N SER A 116 -24.91 -2.42 18.03
CA SER A 116 -25.17 -3.48 19.02
C SER A 116 -25.10 -2.98 20.47
N GLN A 117 -24.83 -1.68 20.72
CA GLN A 117 -24.92 -1.10 22.07
C GLN A 117 -26.38 -0.89 22.48
N ALA A 118 -26.60 -0.75 23.78
CA ALA A 118 -27.89 -0.38 24.33
C ALA A 118 -28.31 1.03 23.89
N ASP A 119 -29.61 1.28 23.79
CA ASP A 119 -30.15 2.59 23.37
C ASP A 119 -29.67 3.74 24.26
N SER A 120 -29.41 3.47 25.56
CA SER A 120 -28.85 4.44 26.50
C SER A 120 -27.42 4.88 26.17
N ILE A 121 -26.70 4.11 25.37
CA ILE A 121 -25.34 4.42 24.90
C ILE A 121 -25.39 5.02 23.50
N ARG A 122 -26.20 4.42 22.65
CA ARG A 122 -26.45 4.94 21.30
C ARG A 122 -27.00 6.35 21.30
N GLY A 123 -27.39 7.11 20.91
CA GLY A 123 -28.04 8.42 21.03
C GLY A 123 -27.28 9.51 21.81
N LYS A 124 -26.19 9.16 22.50
CA LYS A 124 -25.44 10.15 23.28
C LYS A 124 -24.71 11.17 22.42
N PHE A 125 -24.26 10.80 21.23
CA PHE A 125 -23.43 11.64 20.34
C PHE A 125 -23.95 11.61 18.92
N PRO A 126 -23.78 12.69 18.14
CA PRO A 126 -24.02 12.63 16.71
C PRO A 126 -22.97 11.71 16.05
N VAL A 127 -23.44 10.87 15.11
CA VAL A 127 -22.61 9.86 14.46
C VAL A 127 -22.50 10.14 12.96
N LEU A 128 -21.29 10.02 12.43
CA LEU A 128 -20.97 9.94 11.04
C LEU A 128 -20.37 8.56 10.75
N THR A 129 -20.91 7.84 9.75
CA THR A 129 -20.39 6.51 9.41
C THR A 129 -19.81 6.48 7.99
N SER A 130 -18.82 5.60 7.79
CA SER A 130 -18.26 5.36 6.46
C SER A 130 -17.64 3.97 6.35
N LEU A 131 -17.46 3.52 5.11
CA LEU A 131 -16.97 2.17 4.78
C LEU A 131 -17.82 1.07 5.42
N ALA A 132 -19.09 1.33 5.63
CA ALA A 132 -20.09 0.41 6.17
C ALA A 132 -21.07 -0.02 5.06
N SER A 133 -21.71 -1.16 5.23
CA SER A 133 -22.79 -1.61 4.36
C SER A 133 -24.13 -1.13 4.89
N ARG A 134 -25.06 -0.82 3.99
CA ARG A 134 -26.47 -0.54 4.31
C ARG A 134 -27.12 -1.74 5.00
N ASN A 135 -26.94 -2.92 4.41
CA ASN A 135 -27.42 -4.17 4.97
C ASN A 135 -26.34 -4.77 5.86
N ALA A 136 -26.71 -5.11 7.09
CA ALA A 136 -25.78 -5.57 8.10
C ALA A 136 -26.42 -6.65 8.98
N ILE A 137 -25.70 -7.08 10.00
CA ILE A 137 -26.17 -7.96 11.04
C ILE A 137 -25.85 -7.34 12.41
N ILE A 138 -26.72 -7.55 13.37
CA ILE A 138 -26.48 -7.21 14.77
C ILE A 138 -25.52 -8.25 15.35
N LEU A 139 -24.56 -7.82 16.16
CA LEU A 139 -23.61 -8.74 16.78
C LEU A 139 -24.32 -9.69 17.72
N PRO A 140 -23.95 -10.98 17.71
CA PRO A 140 -24.57 -11.97 18.60
C PRO A 140 -24.16 -11.77 20.05
N ASP A 141 -24.93 -12.34 20.95
CA ASP A 141 -24.55 -12.48 22.35
C ASP A 141 -23.55 -13.64 22.53
N ASP A 142 -22.80 -13.64 23.65
CA ASP A 142 -21.71 -14.58 23.94
C ASP A 142 -22.11 -16.06 23.95
N SER A 143 -23.41 -16.37 24.04
CA SER A 143 -23.94 -17.72 24.08
C SER A 143 -24.07 -18.41 22.70
N VAL A 144 -23.83 -17.71 21.62
CA VAL A 144 -24.10 -18.16 20.26
C VAL A 144 -22.90 -18.89 19.66
N ASN A 145 -23.14 -20.05 19.03
CA ASN A 145 -22.12 -20.70 18.25
C ASN A 145 -21.95 -19.99 16.88
N LEU A 146 -20.92 -19.17 16.76
CA LEU A 146 -20.68 -18.33 15.57
C LEU A 146 -20.51 -19.13 14.28
N LYS A 147 -20.02 -20.40 14.34
CA LYS A 147 -19.81 -21.24 13.14
C LYS A 147 -21.13 -21.68 12.50
N THR A 148 -22.15 -21.84 13.29
CA THR A 148 -23.47 -22.33 12.82
C THR A 148 -24.56 -21.27 12.88
N TRP A 149 -24.23 -20.10 13.40
CA TRP A 149 -25.19 -19.01 13.54
C TRP A 149 -25.60 -18.45 12.19
N MET A 150 -26.91 -18.33 11.97
CA MET A 150 -27.49 -17.74 10.77
C MET A 150 -28.18 -16.42 11.16
N PRO A 151 -27.49 -15.30 11.07
CA PRO A 151 -28.07 -13.99 11.40
C PRO A 151 -29.16 -13.58 10.41
N GLY A 152 -30.12 -12.79 10.90
CA GLY A 152 -31.01 -12.03 10.03
C GLY A 152 -30.29 -10.79 9.48
N ALA A 153 -30.49 -10.51 8.20
CA ALA A 153 -30.06 -9.24 7.63
C ALA A 153 -30.94 -8.11 8.15
N VAL A 154 -30.31 -6.99 8.48
CA VAL A 154 -30.95 -5.77 8.98
C VAL A 154 -30.66 -4.63 8.01
N ASP A 155 -31.69 -3.88 7.59
CA ASP A 155 -31.54 -2.63 6.82
C ASP A 155 -31.49 -1.45 7.80
N PHE A 156 -30.35 -0.76 7.85
CA PHE A 156 -30.15 0.35 8.77
C PHE A 156 -31.13 1.50 8.61
N PHE A 157 -31.65 1.72 7.45
CA PHE A 157 -32.57 2.84 7.19
C PHE A 157 -34.01 2.49 7.52
N ASN A 158 -34.38 1.21 7.37
CA ASN A 158 -35.76 0.75 7.54
C ASN A 158 -35.99 0.15 8.94
N ASP A 159 -35.00 -0.58 9.49
CA ASP A 159 -35.16 -1.36 10.71
C ASP A 159 -34.61 -0.62 11.95
N PHE A 160 -33.76 0.41 11.75
CA PHE A 160 -33.21 1.23 12.83
C PHE A 160 -33.66 2.68 12.71
N THR A 161 -34.36 3.16 13.70
CA THR A 161 -34.76 4.59 13.85
C THR A 161 -33.78 5.36 14.72
N ASP A 162 -32.48 5.05 14.66
CA ASP A 162 -31.49 5.72 15.49
C ASP A 162 -31.24 7.15 15.00
N SER A 163 -31.81 8.11 15.73
CA SER A 163 -31.68 9.54 15.42
C SER A 163 -30.26 10.08 15.63
N SER A 164 -29.35 9.31 16.19
CA SER A 164 -27.95 9.72 16.43
C SER A 164 -27.11 9.72 15.14
N VAL A 165 -27.45 8.88 14.18
CA VAL A 165 -26.76 8.82 12.88
C VAL A 165 -27.18 10.00 12.04
N LYS A 166 -26.30 10.98 11.87
CA LYS A 166 -26.62 12.26 11.21
C LYS A 166 -26.07 12.38 9.81
N ALA A 167 -25.00 11.65 9.50
CA ALA A 167 -24.33 11.73 8.22
C ALA A 167 -23.55 10.46 7.91
N GLY A 168 -23.02 10.35 6.70
CA GLY A 168 -22.10 9.30 6.33
C GLY A 168 -22.31 8.77 4.92
N PHE A 169 -21.57 7.70 4.62
CA PHE A 169 -21.55 7.04 3.33
C PHE A 169 -21.60 5.53 3.55
N VAL A 170 -22.58 4.88 2.95
CA VAL A 170 -22.74 3.43 3.04
C VAL A 170 -22.75 2.80 1.66
N TYR A 171 -22.25 1.58 1.57
CA TYR A 171 -22.35 0.76 0.38
C TYR A 171 -23.63 -0.08 0.43
N GLU A 172 -24.25 -0.28 -0.71
CA GLU A 172 -25.33 -1.22 -0.89
C GLU A 172 -24.90 -2.32 -1.86
N TYR A 173 -25.02 -3.56 -1.42
CA TYR A 173 -24.74 -4.71 -2.26
C TYR A 173 -26.06 -5.16 -2.90
N ASP A 174 -26.22 -4.87 -4.18
CA ASP A 174 -27.42 -5.21 -4.91
C ASP A 174 -27.40 -6.68 -5.34
N VAL A 175 -27.91 -7.53 -4.46
CA VAL A 175 -28.02 -8.98 -4.68
C VAL A 175 -28.99 -9.29 -5.80
N GLU A 176 -30.15 -8.59 -5.83
CA GLU A 176 -31.18 -8.81 -6.85
C GLU A 176 -30.68 -8.49 -8.25
N ALA A 177 -29.99 -7.34 -8.43
CA ALA A 177 -29.42 -6.98 -9.71
C ALA A 177 -28.35 -8.00 -10.18
N ASN A 178 -27.53 -8.55 -9.26
CA ASN A 178 -26.57 -9.60 -9.59
C ASN A 178 -27.26 -10.90 -9.99
N ILE A 179 -28.31 -11.32 -9.28
CA ILE A 179 -29.10 -12.51 -9.64
C ILE A 179 -29.75 -12.31 -11.02
N ASN A 180 -30.30 -11.15 -11.27
CA ASN A 180 -30.92 -10.82 -12.56
C ASN A 180 -29.87 -10.81 -13.68
N LEU A 181 -28.71 -10.25 -13.45
CA LEU A 181 -27.57 -10.30 -14.38
C LEU A 181 -27.18 -11.77 -14.71
N ILE A 182 -27.07 -12.61 -13.69
CA ILE A 182 -26.75 -14.05 -13.86
C ILE A 182 -27.84 -14.74 -14.69
N LYS A 183 -29.12 -14.53 -14.35
CA LYS A 183 -30.26 -15.16 -15.05
C LYS A 183 -30.34 -14.77 -16.53
N HIS A 184 -30.01 -13.53 -16.86
CA HIS A 184 -30.01 -13.08 -18.25
C HIS A 184 -28.83 -13.66 -19.04
N LEU A 185 -27.64 -13.67 -18.44
CA LEU A 185 -26.45 -14.20 -19.12
C LEU A 185 -26.43 -15.74 -19.18
N TYR A 186 -27.00 -16.40 -18.15
CA TYR A 186 -27.05 -17.86 -18.02
C TYR A 186 -28.47 -18.32 -17.65
N PRO A 187 -29.41 -18.35 -18.61
CA PRO A 187 -30.83 -18.63 -18.34
C PRO A 187 -31.10 -20.01 -17.75
N ASN A 188 -30.18 -20.96 -17.95
CA ASN A 188 -30.33 -22.31 -17.43
C ASN A 188 -29.85 -22.48 -15.98
N THR A 189 -29.45 -21.39 -15.33
CA THR A 189 -28.99 -21.41 -13.93
C THR A 189 -30.09 -21.91 -13.00
N LYS A 190 -29.79 -22.90 -12.19
CA LYS A 190 -30.68 -23.47 -11.17
C LYS A 190 -30.12 -23.27 -9.76
N ASN A 191 -28.81 -23.09 -9.65
CA ASN A 191 -28.15 -22.97 -8.38
C ASN A 191 -27.27 -21.72 -8.36
N ILE A 192 -27.30 -20.98 -7.25
CA ILE A 192 -26.38 -19.91 -6.97
C ILE A 192 -25.46 -20.40 -5.85
N ALA A 193 -24.19 -20.58 -6.14
CA ALA A 193 -23.17 -20.82 -5.12
C ALA A 193 -22.63 -19.49 -4.64
N PHE A 194 -22.75 -19.20 -3.36
CA PHE A 194 -22.28 -17.95 -2.76
C PHE A 194 -21.06 -18.21 -1.87
N VAL A 195 -19.97 -17.50 -2.16
CA VAL A 195 -18.72 -17.57 -1.38
C VAL A 195 -18.64 -16.38 -0.44
N SER A 196 -18.49 -16.66 0.85
CA SER A 196 -18.26 -15.66 1.88
C SER A 196 -17.16 -16.12 2.86
N ASP A 197 -16.43 -15.17 3.41
CA ASP A 197 -15.35 -15.44 4.37
C ASP A 197 -15.81 -15.31 5.84
N ASN A 198 -14.88 -15.59 6.77
CA ASN A 198 -15.08 -15.44 8.21
C ASN A 198 -14.80 -14.00 8.68
N SER A 199 -15.09 -12.99 7.86
CA SER A 199 -15.11 -11.58 8.28
C SER A 199 -16.53 -11.13 8.60
N TYR A 200 -16.69 -10.04 9.33
CA TYR A 200 -18.02 -9.44 9.54
C TYR A 200 -18.72 -9.15 8.21
N GLY A 201 -18.00 -8.55 7.27
CA GLY A 201 -18.52 -8.23 5.94
C GLY A 201 -18.98 -9.48 5.19
N GLY A 202 -18.24 -10.58 5.26
CA GLY A 202 -18.60 -11.85 4.65
C GLY A 202 -19.88 -12.44 5.26
N VAL A 203 -19.98 -12.48 6.57
CA VAL A 203 -21.15 -13.01 7.29
C VAL A 203 -22.38 -12.13 7.10
N SER A 204 -22.21 -10.81 7.11
CA SER A 204 -23.29 -9.85 6.87
C SER A 204 -23.83 -9.94 5.45
N LEU A 205 -22.94 -10.01 4.45
CA LEU A 205 -23.32 -10.17 3.05
C LEU A 205 -23.99 -11.52 2.82
N GLN A 206 -23.54 -12.60 3.47
CA GLN A 206 -24.19 -13.90 3.41
C GLN A 206 -25.63 -13.83 3.94
N ALA A 207 -25.85 -13.16 5.08
CA ALA A 207 -27.18 -12.98 5.63
C ALA A 207 -28.10 -12.23 4.66
N HIS A 208 -27.58 -11.19 4.00
CA HIS A 208 -28.32 -10.42 2.99
C HIS A 208 -28.65 -11.29 1.76
N VAL A 209 -27.69 -12.06 1.24
CA VAL A 209 -27.92 -13.00 0.13
C VAL A 209 -28.98 -14.04 0.50
N VAL A 210 -28.92 -14.63 1.70
CA VAL A 210 -29.93 -15.59 2.17
C VAL A 210 -31.34 -14.95 2.24
N ALA A 211 -31.41 -13.69 2.66
CA ALA A 211 -32.68 -12.97 2.72
C ALA A 211 -33.26 -12.71 1.31
N GLU A 212 -32.42 -12.22 0.40
CA GLU A 212 -32.82 -11.92 -0.99
C GLU A 212 -33.17 -13.17 -1.78
N MET A 213 -32.46 -14.27 -1.58
CA MET A 213 -32.75 -15.54 -2.26
C MET A 213 -34.13 -16.13 -1.93
N LYS A 214 -34.77 -15.73 -0.84
CA LYS A 214 -36.17 -16.11 -0.56
C LYS A 214 -37.15 -15.57 -1.59
N LYS A 215 -36.80 -14.49 -2.30
CA LYS A 215 -37.59 -13.91 -3.40
C LYS A 215 -37.44 -14.70 -4.70
N HIS A 216 -36.44 -15.63 -4.77
CA HIS A 216 -36.15 -16.44 -5.94
C HIS A 216 -36.26 -17.95 -5.64
N PRO A 217 -37.50 -18.42 -5.34
CA PRO A 217 -37.71 -19.82 -4.94
C PRO A 217 -37.38 -20.83 -6.06
N GLU A 218 -37.21 -20.38 -7.28
CA GLU A 218 -36.82 -21.18 -8.44
C GLU A 218 -35.28 -21.52 -8.44
N LEU A 219 -34.51 -20.82 -7.61
CA LEU A 219 -33.07 -21.00 -7.50
C LEU A 219 -32.68 -21.62 -6.16
N ASN A 220 -31.77 -22.58 -6.19
CA ASN A 220 -31.19 -23.14 -4.97
C ASN A 220 -29.95 -22.33 -4.56
N LEU A 221 -29.83 -22.01 -3.29
CA LEU A 221 -28.65 -21.38 -2.73
C LEU A 221 -27.71 -22.41 -2.13
N ILE A 222 -26.45 -22.39 -2.56
CA ILE A 222 -25.35 -23.19 -2.02
C ILE A 222 -24.40 -22.25 -1.31
N LEU A 223 -24.29 -22.37 0.03
CA LEU A 223 -23.41 -21.50 0.82
C LEU A 223 -22.02 -22.15 0.94
N LEU A 224 -21.02 -21.40 0.52
CA LEU A 224 -19.60 -21.71 0.69
C LEU A 224 -19.02 -20.77 1.75
N ASP A 225 -19.25 -21.12 3.01
CA ASP A 225 -19.07 -20.26 4.19
C ASP A 225 -17.68 -20.46 4.81
N GLY A 226 -16.90 -19.40 4.86
CA GLY A 226 -15.56 -19.37 5.44
C GLY A 226 -15.51 -19.58 6.96
N ARG A 227 -16.64 -19.49 7.67
CA ARG A 227 -16.71 -19.85 9.09
C ARG A 227 -16.56 -21.36 9.36
N THR A 228 -16.83 -22.16 8.35
CA THR A 228 -16.81 -23.64 8.43
C THR A 228 -15.84 -24.28 7.45
N ASN A 229 -15.18 -23.47 6.60
CA ASN A 229 -14.29 -23.95 5.56
C ASN A 229 -12.95 -23.24 5.58
N THR A 230 -11.93 -23.94 5.15
CA THR A 230 -10.62 -23.40 4.76
C THR A 230 -10.61 -23.11 3.26
N ILE A 231 -9.57 -22.44 2.79
CA ILE A 231 -9.36 -22.23 1.35
C ILE A 231 -9.30 -23.56 0.57
N TYR A 232 -8.75 -24.61 1.19
CA TYR A 232 -8.63 -25.94 0.57
C TYR A 232 -10.00 -26.62 0.46
N THR A 233 -10.76 -26.66 1.55
CA THR A 233 -12.09 -27.30 1.55
C THR A 233 -13.09 -26.54 0.69
N ILE A 234 -12.94 -25.22 0.51
CA ILE A 234 -13.72 -24.48 -0.49
C ILE A 234 -13.33 -24.90 -1.90
N SER A 235 -12.05 -25.05 -2.21
CA SER A 235 -11.59 -25.52 -3.52
C SER A 235 -12.17 -26.89 -3.87
N ASP A 236 -12.20 -27.82 -2.92
CA ASP A 236 -12.83 -29.11 -3.12
C ASP A 236 -14.32 -28.99 -3.44
N LYS A 237 -15.05 -28.18 -2.65
CA LYS A 237 -16.49 -27.92 -2.87
C LYS A 237 -16.79 -27.20 -4.18
N LEU A 238 -15.88 -26.35 -4.67
CA LEU A 238 -16.01 -25.69 -5.97
C LEU A 238 -15.94 -26.71 -7.13
N HIS A 239 -15.13 -27.75 -7.00
CA HIS A 239 -15.08 -28.87 -7.96
C HIS A 239 -16.35 -29.74 -7.96
N GLU A 240 -17.03 -29.83 -6.84
CA GLU A 240 -18.21 -30.67 -6.63
C GLU A 240 -19.54 -29.92 -6.90
N LEU A 241 -19.48 -28.70 -7.41
CA LEU A 241 -20.70 -27.90 -7.67
C LEU A 241 -21.60 -28.62 -8.69
N PRO A 242 -22.93 -28.69 -8.44
CA PRO A 242 -23.86 -29.31 -9.35
C PRO A 242 -23.93 -28.56 -10.69
N PRO A 243 -24.35 -29.21 -11.78
CA PRO A 243 -24.52 -28.58 -13.07
C PRO A 243 -25.56 -27.42 -13.00
N ASN A 244 -25.46 -26.49 -13.91
CA ASN A 244 -26.27 -25.26 -13.94
C ASN A 244 -26.12 -24.41 -12.66
N THR A 245 -24.93 -24.37 -12.12
CA THR A 245 -24.56 -23.47 -11.03
C THR A 245 -23.87 -22.23 -11.58
N ALA A 246 -24.23 -21.06 -11.08
CA ALA A 246 -23.45 -19.84 -11.20
C ALA A 246 -22.87 -19.48 -9.82
N LEU A 247 -21.64 -19.02 -9.81
CA LEU A 247 -20.96 -18.61 -8.59
C LEU A 247 -21.07 -17.10 -8.41
N LEU A 248 -21.50 -16.67 -7.24
CA LEU A 248 -21.48 -15.27 -6.81
C LEU A 248 -20.43 -15.11 -5.72
N MET A 249 -19.38 -14.39 -6.03
CA MET A 249 -18.28 -14.10 -5.10
C MET A 249 -18.59 -12.89 -4.23
N GLY A 250 -18.65 -13.11 -2.93
CA GLY A 250 -18.64 -12.05 -1.93
C GLY A 250 -17.20 -11.62 -1.61
N THR A 251 -16.64 -12.15 -0.53
CA THR A 251 -15.27 -11.89 -0.09
C THR A 251 -14.61 -13.19 0.34
N TRP A 252 -13.25 -13.22 0.25
CA TRP A 252 -12.46 -14.30 0.83
C TRP A 252 -11.13 -13.74 1.32
N ARG A 253 -11.05 -13.43 2.61
CA ARG A 253 -9.85 -12.91 3.27
C ARG A 253 -9.50 -13.68 4.53
N VAL A 254 -10.50 -14.23 5.21
CA VAL A 254 -10.35 -14.92 6.50
C VAL A 254 -11.10 -16.23 6.46
N ASP A 255 -10.47 -17.33 6.86
CA ASP A 255 -11.08 -18.66 6.91
C ASP A 255 -11.52 -19.07 8.33
N MET A 256 -11.94 -20.33 8.47
CA MET A 256 -12.43 -20.90 9.72
C MET A 256 -11.40 -20.97 10.87
N TYR A 257 -10.13 -20.80 10.56
CA TYR A 257 -9.02 -20.77 11.52
C TYR A 257 -8.46 -19.37 11.73
N ASP A 258 -9.17 -18.33 11.28
CA ASP A 258 -8.76 -16.94 11.32
C ASP A 258 -7.48 -16.66 10.52
N GLY A 259 -7.13 -17.57 9.59
CA GLY A 259 -6.05 -17.39 8.64
C GLY A 259 -6.37 -16.28 7.65
N TYR A 260 -5.45 -15.31 7.52
CA TYR A 260 -5.62 -14.20 6.60
C TYR A 260 -4.99 -14.50 5.24
N PHE A 261 -5.77 -14.33 4.17
CA PHE A 261 -5.35 -14.60 2.81
C PHE A 261 -5.22 -13.32 1.98
N MET A 262 -4.15 -13.23 1.22
CA MET A 262 -3.96 -12.15 0.25
C MET A 262 -4.79 -12.40 -1.03
N ARG A 263 -4.94 -11.37 -1.85
CA ARG A 263 -5.73 -11.41 -3.09
C ARG A 263 -5.34 -12.55 -4.05
N ASN A 264 -4.06 -12.91 -4.13
CA ASN A 264 -3.57 -13.99 -4.99
C ASN A 264 -4.03 -15.38 -4.52
N ALA A 265 -4.29 -15.59 -3.24
CA ALA A 265 -4.82 -16.86 -2.74
C ALA A 265 -6.23 -17.15 -3.29
N THR A 266 -7.06 -16.12 -3.47
CA THR A 266 -8.39 -16.29 -4.09
C THR A 266 -8.28 -16.67 -5.56
N TYR A 267 -7.22 -16.29 -6.26
CA TYR A 267 -7.01 -16.71 -7.64
C TYR A 267 -6.86 -18.22 -7.74
N THR A 268 -5.95 -18.79 -6.95
CA THR A 268 -5.74 -20.26 -6.91
C THR A 268 -7.00 -21.02 -6.46
N MET A 269 -7.74 -20.45 -5.49
CA MET A 269 -9.03 -21.03 -5.07
C MET A 269 -10.03 -21.07 -6.22
N MET A 270 -10.09 -20.01 -7.04
CA MET A 270 -11.06 -19.91 -8.14
C MET A 270 -10.70 -20.73 -9.36
N GLU A 271 -9.43 -21.13 -9.53
CA GLU A 271 -9.05 -22.14 -10.55
C GLU A 271 -9.80 -23.45 -10.34
N ALA A 272 -10.14 -23.79 -9.11
CA ALA A 272 -10.92 -24.96 -8.76
C ALA A 272 -12.39 -24.90 -9.24
N ALA A 273 -12.94 -23.72 -9.48
CA ALA A 273 -14.30 -23.57 -10.01
C ALA A 273 -14.41 -23.94 -11.49
N GLY A 274 -13.29 -24.05 -12.23
CA GLY A 274 -13.24 -24.42 -13.64
C GLY A 274 -14.10 -23.50 -14.50
N ASP A 275 -15.01 -24.10 -15.28
CA ASP A 275 -15.90 -23.38 -16.21
C ASP A 275 -17.16 -22.81 -15.57
N VAL A 276 -17.34 -22.90 -14.24
CA VAL A 276 -18.51 -22.35 -13.55
C VAL A 276 -18.57 -20.83 -13.78
N PRO A 277 -19.69 -20.31 -14.33
CA PRO A 277 -19.84 -18.87 -14.52
C PRO A 277 -19.72 -18.14 -13.20
N THR A 278 -18.70 -17.28 -13.07
CA THR A 278 -18.38 -16.63 -11.82
C THR A 278 -18.60 -15.13 -11.90
N PHE A 279 -19.38 -14.61 -10.97
CA PHE A 279 -19.72 -13.21 -10.81
C PHE A 279 -19.22 -12.68 -9.48
N SER A 280 -19.12 -11.37 -9.34
CA SER A 280 -18.67 -10.75 -8.10
C SER A 280 -19.59 -9.60 -7.68
N ILE A 281 -20.11 -9.68 -6.46
CA ILE A 281 -20.92 -8.60 -5.88
C ILE A 281 -20.06 -7.52 -5.21
N SER A 282 -18.80 -7.85 -4.90
CA SER A 282 -17.86 -6.98 -4.18
C SER A 282 -16.71 -6.45 -5.04
N SER A 283 -16.74 -6.67 -6.34
CA SER A 283 -15.66 -6.42 -7.33
C SER A 283 -14.43 -7.32 -7.20
N VAL A 284 -14.38 -8.23 -6.23
CA VAL A 284 -13.27 -9.20 -6.10
C VAL A 284 -13.22 -10.11 -7.31
N GLY A 285 -12.08 -10.19 -7.96
CA GLY A 285 -11.86 -11.06 -9.12
C GLY A 285 -12.25 -10.49 -10.48
N ILE A 286 -12.95 -9.36 -10.55
CA ILE A 286 -13.22 -8.68 -11.82
C ILE A 286 -11.89 -8.19 -12.41
N GLY A 287 -11.64 -8.50 -13.67
CA GLY A 287 -10.37 -8.27 -14.34
C GLY A 287 -9.37 -9.43 -14.23
N TYR A 288 -9.75 -10.52 -13.56
CA TYR A 288 -8.91 -11.72 -13.40
C TYR A 288 -9.66 -12.99 -13.78
N TRP A 289 -10.68 -13.37 -13.01
CA TRP A 289 -11.42 -14.62 -13.18
C TRP A 289 -12.94 -14.45 -13.12
N ALA A 290 -13.44 -13.32 -12.61
CA ALA A 290 -14.89 -13.05 -12.58
C ALA A 290 -15.35 -12.37 -13.88
N ILE A 291 -16.48 -12.85 -14.42
CA ILE A 291 -17.12 -12.30 -15.63
C ILE A 291 -17.47 -10.83 -15.44
N GLY A 292 -17.97 -10.49 -14.25
CA GLY A 292 -18.41 -9.15 -13.89
C GLY A 292 -19.36 -9.18 -12.71
N GLY A 293 -20.09 -8.09 -12.53
CA GLY A 293 -21.10 -7.98 -11.48
C GLY A 293 -21.59 -6.54 -11.30
N VAL A 294 -22.65 -6.41 -10.53
CA VAL A 294 -23.15 -5.12 -10.03
C VAL A 294 -22.49 -4.87 -8.68
N THR A 295 -21.63 -3.88 -8.63
CA THR A 295 -20.77 -3.63 -7.47
C THR A 295 -20.85 -2.18 -7.01
N PRO A 296 -20.63 -1.89 -5.71
CA PRO A 296 -20.51 -0.52 -5.26
C PRO A 296 -19.37 0.23 -5.96
N SER A 297 -19.59 1.52 -6.23
CA SER A 297 -18.57 2.39 -6.80
C SER A 297 -17.57 2.81 -5.73
N TYR A 298 -16.65 1.91 -5.36
CA TYR A 298 -15.66 2.17 -4.32
C TYR A 298 -14.77 3.37 -4.69
N ARG A 299 -14.74 4.36 -3.80
CA ARG A 299 -13.90 5.55 -3.92
C ARG A 299 -13.38 6.00 -2.55
N PRO A 300 -12.30 6.77 -2.48
CA PRO A 300 -11.90 7.42 -1.23
C PRO A 300 -13.00 8.37 -0.76
N LEU A 301 -13.33 8.31 0.52
CA LEU A 301 -14.43 9.07 1.13
C LEU A 301 -13.95 10.05 2.22
N GLY A 302 -12.66 10.08 2.54
CA GLY A 302 -12.11 10.88 3.62
C GLY A 302 -12.47 12.36 3.54
N LYS A 303 -12.33 12.96 2.35
CA LYS A 303 -12.67 14.38 2.13
C LYS A 303 -14.17 14.65 2.24
N ASP A 304 -15.00 13.76 1.70
CA ASP A 304 -16.45 13.90 1.78
C ASP A 304 -16.94 13.78 3.23
N MET A 305 -16.37 12.85 3.99
CA MET A 305 -16.63 12.71 5.43
C MET A 305 -16.25 13.99 6.21
N ALA A 306 -15.10 14.59 5.91
CA ALA A 306 -14.67 15.82 6.55
C ALA A 306 -15.62 16.98 6.24
N TYR A 307 -16.10 17.07 5.01
CA TYR A 307 -17.10 18.06 4.61
C TYR A 307 -18.39 17.91 5.42
N GLN A 308 -18.92 16.68 5.53
CA GLN A 308 -20.13 16.42 6.33
C GLN A 308 -19.87 16.69 7.82
N ALA A 309 -18.72 16.29 8.36
CA ALA A 309 -18.36 16.53 9.76
C ALA A 309 -18.32 18.02 10.10
N VAL A 310 -17.66 18.84 9.29
CA VAL A 310 -17.58 20.30 9.50
C VAL A 310 -18.98 20.92 9.45
N ARG A 311 -19.82 20.52 8.50
CA ARG A 311 -21.20 21.00 8.41
C ARG A 311 -22.03 20.67 9.64
N LEU A 312 -21.91 19.44 10.16
CA LEU A 312 -22.58 19.03 11.39
C LEU A 312 -22.14 19.86 12.59
N LEU A 313 -20.84 20.10 12.73
CA LEU A 313 -20.27 20.86 13.84
C LEU A 313 -20.58 22.37 13.76
N GLN A 314 -20.85 22.90 12.56
CA GLN A 314 -21.27 24.30 12.35
C GLN A 314 -22.78 24.50 12.58
N GLY A 315 -23.52 23.46 12.99
CA GLY A 315 -24.96 23.56 13.27
C GLY A 315 -25.82 23.62 12.01
N ALA A 316 -25.32 23.13 10.88
CA ALA A 316 -26.17 22.92 9.72
C ALA A 316 -27.33 22.00 10.09
N ASP A 317 -28.55 22.36 9.61
CA ASP A 317 -29.81 21.67 9.92
C ASP A 317 -29.64 20.14 9.85
N SER A 318 -29.52 19.52 11.01
CA SER A 318 -29.18 18.08 11.12
C SER A 318 -30.25 17.17 10.50
N ASP A 319 -31.45 17.71 10.29
CA ASP A 319 -32.56 16.98 9.70
C ASP A 319 -32.44 16.83 8.17
N ARG A 320 -31.50 17.52 7.55
CA ARG A 320 -31.24 17.46 6.09
C ARG A 320 -29.97 16.74 5.68
N ILE A 321 -29.14 16.33 6.62
CA ILE A 321 -27.92 15.57 6.31
C ILE A 321 -28.31 14.10 6.31
N GLU A 322 -28.54 13.57 5.13
CA GLU A 322 -28.86 12.16 4.95
C GLU A 322 -27.58 11.34 4.78
N VAL A 323 -27.63 10.10 5.24
CA VAL A 323 -26.58 9.12 4.92
C VAL A 323 -26.66 8.79 3.43
N GLU A 324 -25.58 9.04 2.69
CA GLU A 324 -25.54 8.80 1.25
C GLU A 324 -25.26 7.31 0.97
N VAL A 325 -26.13 6.70 0.16
CA VAL A 325 -25.89 5.36 -0.38
C VAL A 325 -25.04 5.50 -1.64
N ILE A 326 -23.84 4.95 -1.60
CA ILE A 326 -22.93 4.95 -2.75
C ILE A 326 -23.54 4.13 -3.88
N SER A 327 -23.67 4.75 -5.04
CA SER A 327 -24.29 4.12 -6.21
C SER A 327 -23.53 2.87 -6.67
N ASN A 328 -24.27 1.89 -7.14
CA ASN A 328 -23.72 0.72 -7.80
C ASN A 328 -23.38 1.01 -9.26
N LYS A 329 -22.45 0.23 -9.79
CA LYS A 329 -22.08 0.23 -11.21
C LYS A 329 -21.98 -1.21 -11.72
N VAL A 330 -22.25 -1.39 -13.00
CA VAL A 330 -22.00 -2.66 -13.66
C VAL A 330 -20.56 -2.70 -14.14
N MET A 331 -19.82 -3.67 -13.68
CA MET A 331 -18.44 -3.93 -14.12
C MET A 331 -18.38 -5.28 -14.83
N MET A 332 -17.78 -5.35 -16.03
CA MET A 332 -17.66 -6.59 -16.80
C MET A 332 -16.24 -6.74 -17.32
N ASP A 333 -15.74 -7.99 -17.37
CA ASP A 333 -14.45 -8.29 -18.00
C ASP A 333 -14.62 -8.46 -19.51
N SER A 334 -14.06 -7.53 -20.28
CA SER A 334 -14.19 -7.51 -21.75
C SER A 334 -13.61 -8.77 -22.40
N LYS A 335 -12.53 -9.32 -21.84
CA LYS A 335 -11.90 -10.52 -22.37
C LYS A 335 -12.81 -11.75 -22.20
N ILE A 336 -13.34 -11.94 -20.99
CA ILE A 336 -14.22 -13.07 -20.67
C ILE A 336 -15.56 -12.94 -21.41
N VAL A 337 -16.12 -11.72 -21.47
CA VAL A 337 -17.36 -11.45 -22.21
C VAL A 337 -17.23 -11.83 -23.69
N LYS A 338 -16.13 -11.45 -24.34
CA LYS A 338 -15.83 -11.79 -25.74
C LYS A 338 -15.58 -13.28 -25.93
N GLU A 339 -14.80 -13.90 -25.03
CA GLU A 339 -14.47 -15.33 -25.09
C GLU A 339 -15.72 -16.20 -24.96
N LYS A 340 -16.59 -15.87 -23.99
CA LYS A 340 -17.83 -16.62 -23.76
C LYS A 340 -19.00 -16.11 -24.62
N ARG A 341 -18.79 -15.12 -25.50
CA ARG A 341 -19.77 -14.50 -26.42
C ARG A 341 -21.06 -14.07 -25.71
N LEU A 342 -20.91 -13.40 -24.56
CA LEU A 342 -22.05 -12.96 -23.78
C LEU A 342 -22.69 -11.72 -24.40
N ASP A 343 -24.01 -11.72 -24.47
CA ASP A 343 -24.80 -10.57 -24.92
C ASP A 343 -25.09 -9.64 -23.73
N LEU A 344 -24.63 -8.41 -23.80
CA LEU A 344 -24.83 -7.39 -22.78
C LEU A 344 -25.88 -6.35 -23.17
N SER A 345 -26.59 -6.54 -24.30
CA SER A 345 -27.54 -5.55 -24.85
C SER A 345 -28.72 -5.25 -23.95
N PHE A 346 -29.07 -6.14 -23.02
CA PHE A 346 -30.12 -5.94 -22.04
C PHE A 346 -29.76 -4.97 -20.89
N ILE A 347 -28.48 -4.64 -20.75
CA ILE A 347 -28.00 -3.73 -19.71
C ILE A 347 -28.12 -2.30 -20.24
N HIS A 348 -29.06 -1.53 -19.71
CA HIS A 348 -29.33 -0.16 -20.19
C HIS A 348 -28.48 0.91 -19.47
N GLN A 349 -27.84 0.57 -18.34
CA GLN A 349 -26.95 1.47 -17.62
C GLN A 349 -25.50 1.37 -18.14
N PRO A 350 -24.67 2.39 -17.92
CA PRO A 350 -23.27 2.37 -18.33
C PRO A 350 -22.53 1.17 -17.74
N ILE A 351 -21.82 0.44 -18.60
CA ILE A 351 -20.99 -0.70 -18.20
C ILE A 351 -19.55 -0.24 -18.15
N GLU A 352 -18.90 -0.42 -17.02
CA GLU A 352 -17.45 -0.25 -16.90
C GLU A 352 -16.76 -1.54 -17.35
N MET A 353 -16.15 -1.49 -18.53
CA MET A 353 -15.41 -2.64 -19.07
C MET A 353 -14.00 -2.67 -18.54
N VAL A 354 -13.61 -3.79 -17.93
CA VAL A 354 -12.23 -4.06 -17.48
C VAL A 354 -11.56 -4.95 -18.52
N ASN A 355 -10.23 -4.88 -18.62
CA ASN A 355 -9.45 -5.64 -19.61
C ASN A 355 -9.90 -5.43 -21.06
N GLU A 356 -10.38 -4.23 -21.38
CA GLU A 356 -10.58 -3.91 -22.78
C GLU A 356 -9.26 -4.02 -23.52
N ASN A 357 -9.27 -4.82 -24.59
CA ASN A 357 -8.12 -4.78 -25.48
C ASN A 357 -8.05 -3.37 -26.06
N PRO A 358 -6.93 -2.69 -25.87
CA PRO A 358 -6.75 -1.40 -26.48
C PRO A 358 -7.04 -1.52 -27.97
N SER A 359 -7.71 -0.52 -28.56
CA SER A 359 -7.92 -0.48 -30.01
C SER A 359 -6.59 -0.72 -30.74
N PHE A 360 -6.63 -1.24 -31.96
CA PHE A 360 -5.41 -1.45 -32.77
C PHE A 360 -4.52 -0.19 -32.75
N TYR A 361 -5.14 0.99 -32.80
CA TYR A 361 -4.43 2.24 -32.70
C TYR A 361 -3.78 2.44 -31.31
N GLU A 362 -4.49 2.19 -30.23
CA GLU A 362 -3.92 2.33 -28.86
C GLU A 362 -2.83 1.31 -28.59
N GLN A 363 -3.00 0.07 -29.06
CA GLN A 363 -2.02 -0.97 -28.90
C GLN A 363 -0.74 -0.69 -29.68
N TYR A 364 -0.88 -0.12 -30.90
CA TYR A 364 0.24 0.10 -31.82
C TYR A 364 0.58 1.57 -32.01
N LYS A 365 -0.05 2.52 -31.28
CA LYS A 365 0.17 3.96 -31.47
C LYS A 365 1.65 4.35 -31.39
N TYR A 366 2.38 3.78 -30.46
CA TYR A 366 3.82 4.03 -30.34
C TYR A 366 4.60 3.43 -31.51
N HIS A 367 4.22 2.24 -31.98
CA HIS A 367 4.82 1.63 -33.18
C HIS A 367 4.45 2.41 -34.43
N ILE A 368 3.19 2.82 -34.57
CA ILE A 368 2.73 3.66 -35.71
C ILE A 368 3.47 4.99 -35.71
N TRP A 369 3.54 5.66 -34.54
CA TRP A 369 4.28 6.91 -34.40
C TRP A 369 5.79 6.72 -34.58
N THR A 370 6.35 5.61 -34.09
CA THR A 370 7.76 5.26 -34.32
C THR A 370 8.04 5.05 -35.82
N VAL A 371 7.19 4.26 -36.51
CA VAL A 371 7.32 4.05 -37.95
C VAL A 371 7.12 5.36 -38.70
N ALA A 372 6.12 6.16 -38.39
CA ALA A 372 5.89 7.47 -38.97
C ALA A 372 7.10 8.40 -38.75
N THR A 373 7.65 8.41 -37.52
CA THR A 373 8.84 9.20 -37.19
C THR A 373 10.06 8.72 -37.99
N ILE A 374 10.27 7.40 -38.11
CA ILE A 374 11.33 6.83 -38.92
C ILE A 374 11.15 7.22 -40.40
N LEU A 375 9.93 7.16 -40.91
CA LEU A 375 9.65 7.59 -42.31
C LEU A 375 9.88 9.09 -42.53
N VAL A 376 9.48 9.92 -41.55
CA VAL A 376 9.77 11.37 -41.59
C VAL A 376 11.28 11.61 -41.50
N VAL A 377 11.97 10.90 -40.59
CA VAL A 377 13.43 11.02 -40.45
C VAL A 377 14.14 10.53 -41.72
N LEU A 378 13.69 9.41 -42.31
CA LEU A 378 14.26 8.91 -43.58
C LEU A 378 14.01 9.86 -44.76
N SER A 379 12.79 10.42 -44.87
CA SER A 379 12.47 11.40 -45.91
C SER A 379 13.21 12.73 -45.71
N ALA A 380 13.32 13.19 -44.44
CA ALA A 380 14.15 14.34 -44.09
C ALA A 380 15.64 14.06 -44.34
N GLY A 381 16.10 12.83 -43.99
CA GLY A 381 17.45 12.38 -44.28
C GLY A 381 17.76 12.32 -45.78
N LEU A 382 16.79 11.87 -46.60
CA LEU A 382 16.91 11.88 -48.04
C LEU A 382 17.00 13.32 -48.61
N PHE A 383 16.13 14.20 -48.08
CA PHE A 383 16.13 15.62 -48.47
C PHE A 383 17.44 16.31 -48.04
N VAL A 384 17.90 16.04 -46.84
CA VAL A 384 19.18 16.54 -46.31
C VAL A 384 20.34 15.94 -47.09
N SER A 385 20.31 14.65 -47.47
CA SER A 385 21.33 14.00 -48.30
C SER A 385 21.42 14.64 -49.70
N LEU A 386 20.28 14.92 -50.33
CA LEU A 386 20.21 15.63 -51.59
C LEU A 386 20.71 17.08 -51.48
N TYR A 387 20.34 17.76 -50.39
CA TYR A 387 20.85 19.09 -50.07
C TYR A 387 22.37 19.08 -49.88
N PHE A 388 22.89 18.12 -49.11
CA PHE A 388 24.32 17.95 -48.87
C PHE A 388 25.09 17.52 -50.13
N TYR A 389 24.49 16.72 -51.03
CA TYR A 389 25.09 16.39 -52.30
C TYR A 389 25.34 17.64 -53.14
N TYR A 390 24.44 18.60 -53.18
CA TYR A 390 24.63 19.90 -53.82
C TYR A 390 25.57 20.85 -53.06
N HIS A 391 25.60 20.69 -51.71
CA HIS A 391 26.43 21.56 -50.85
C HIS A 391 27.87 21.06 -50.70
N THR A 392 28.11 19.72 -50.78
CA THR A 392 29.46 19.15 -50.63
C THR A 392 30.46 19.58 -51.72
N LYS A 393 29.96 20.10 -52.81
CA LYS A 393 30.83 20.74 -53.82
C LYS A 393 31.46 22.05 -53.32
N LYS A 394 30.83 22.64 -52.26
CA LYS A 394 31.26 23.87 -51.58
C LYS A 394 32.11 23.60 -50.33
N LEU A 395 32.03 22.37 -49.81
CA LEU A 395 32.57 22.00 -48.46
C LEU A 395 33.98 21.41 -48.50
N LYS A 396 34.68 21.42 -49.66
CA LYS A 396 36.06 20.88 -49.72
C LYS A 396 37.03 21.69 -48.87
N ASP A 397 36.70 22.95 -48.60
CA ASP A 397 37.55 23.84 -47.79
C ASP A 397 37.25 23.76 -46.26
N GLU A 398 36.03 23.26 -45.86
CA GLU A 398 35.65 23.09 -44.47
C GLU A 398 36.06 21.71 -43.89
N LEU A 399 36.53 20.79 -44.73
CA LEU A 399 36.90 19.44 -44.36
C LEU A 399 38.08 19.40 -43.36
N GLN A 400 38.94 20.38 -43.43
CA GLN A 400 40.13 20.45 -42.58
C GLN A 400 39.83 20.82 -41.12
N GLU A 401 38.78 21.63 -40.88
CA GLU A 401 38.25 21.92 -39.53
C GLU A 401 37.47 20.72 -38.95
N SER A 402 36.77 19.97 -39.82
CA SER A 402 36.03 18.79 -39.42
C SER A 402 36.90 17.62 -38.93
N GLU A 403 38.14 17.46 -39.49
CA GLU A 403 39.07 16.40 -39.04
C GLU A 403 39.52 16.60 -37.60
N SER A 404 39.70 17.83 -37.15
CA SER A 404 40.04 18.12 -35.75
C SER A 404 38.91 17.79 -34.82
N ALA A 405 37.65 18.15 -35.18
CA ALA A 405 36.46 17.84 -34.37
C ALA A 405 36.15 16.33 -34.30
N LEU A 406 36.48 15.60 -35.38
CA LEU A 406 36.28 14.15 -35.44
C LEU A 406 37.26 13.41 -34.50
N ARG A 407 38.48 13.94 -34.37
CA ARG A 407 39.46 13.36 -33.44
C ARG A 407 39.04 13.48 -32.01
N ASP A 408 38.52 14.65 -31.59
CA ASP A 408 38.03 14.90 -30.28
C ASP A 408 36.77 14.07 -29.93
N ALA A 409 35.91 13.83 -30.92
CA ALA A 409 34.72 13.01 -30.75
C ALA A 409 35.06 11.52 -30.60
N LYS A 410 36.08 11.04 -31.29
CA LYS A 410 36.59 9.66 -31.18
C LYS A 410 37.12 9.38 -29.79
N ASP A 411 37.95 10.29 -29.26
CA ASP A 411 38.56 10.13 -27.97
C ASP A 411 37.47 10.06 -26.84
N ARG A 412 36.38 10.87 -26.96
CA ARG A 412 35.22 10.82 -26.02
C ARG A 412 34.42 9.54 -26.20
N ALA A 413 34.23 9.04 -27.40
CA ALA A 413 33.49 7.80 -27.64
C ALA A 413 34.23 6.57 -27.12
N GLU A 414 35.57 6.54 -27.25
CA GLU A 414 36.41 5.47 -26.71
C GLU A 414 36.38 5.48 -25.16
N GLU A 415 36.35 6.64 -24.52
CA GLU A 415 36.23 6.77 -23.07
C GLU A 415 34.86 6.29 -22.55
N SER A 416 33.76 6.69 -23.26
CA SER A 416 32.41 6.22 -22.94
C SER A 416 32.28 4.70 -23.05
N SER A 417 32.89 4.11 -24.12
CA SER A 417 32.90 2.66 -24.35
C SER A 417 33.68 1.92 -23.24
N ARG A 418 34.80 2.49 -22.79
CA ARG A 418 35.61 1.93 -21.70
C ARG A 418 34.87 1.92 -20.37
N LEU A 419 34.18 3.02 -20.03
CA LEU A 419 33.38 3.12 -18.83
C LEU A 419 32.22 2.11 -18.82
N LYS A 420 31.56 1.95 -19.98
CA LYS A 420 30.48 0.97 -20.14
C LYS A 420 30.96 -0.47 -20.00
N SER A 421 32.16 -0.78 -20.51
CA SER A 421 32.75 -2.12 -20.38
C SER A 421 33.18 -2.43 -18.95
N ALA A 422 33.74 -1.46 -18.23
CA ALA A 422 34.08 -1.61 -16.82
C ALA A 422 32.84 -1.80 -15.96
N PHE A 423 31.75 -1.10 -16.28
CA PHE A 423 30.45 -1.27 -15.64
C PHE A 423 29.92 -2.71 -15.76
N LEU A 424 29.90 -3.26 -17.00
CA LEU A 424 29.42 -4.63 -17.26
C LEU A 424 30.30 -5.70 -16.60
N ALA A 425 31.61 -5.48 -16.55
CA ALA A 425 32.54 -6.39 -15.89
C ALA A 425 32.30 -6.43 -14.38
N ASN A 426 32.10 -5.27 -13.75
CA ASN A 426 31.80 -5.17 -12.32
C ASN A 426 30.44 -5.82 -12.01
N MET A 427 29.41 -5.57 -12.82
CA MET A 427 28.10 -6.24 -12.69
C MET A 427 28.21 -7.76 -12.74
N SER A 428 28.96 -8.28 -13.73
CA SER A 428 29.14 -9.73 -13.88
C SER A 428 29.82 -10.35 -12.65
N HIS A 429 30.78 -9.66 -12.06
CA HIS A 429 31.46 -10.10 -10.86
C HIS A 429 30.54 -10.11 -9.64
N GLU A 430 29.80 -9.01 -9.42
CA GLU A 430 28.89 -8.86 -8.29
C GLU A 430 27.67 -9.80 -8.34
N ILE A 431 27.22 -10.19 -9.55
CA ILE A 431 26.20 -11.22 -9.74
C ILE A 431 26.76 -12.63 -9.48
N ARG A 432 27.98 -12.91 -9.96
CA ARG A 432 28.58 -14.25 -9.89
C ARG A 432 28.84 -14.70 -8.46
N THR A 433 29.28 -13.81 -7.60
CA THR A 433 29.66 -14.13 -6.22
C THR A 433 28.50 -14.71 -5.41
N PRO A 434 27.35 -14.03 -5.26
CA PRO A 434 26.21 -14.61 -4.53
C PRO A 434 25.61 -15.81 -5.26
N LEU A 435 25.61 -15.84 -6.60
CA LEU A 435 25.10 -16.98 -7.37
C LEU A 435 25.92 -18.24 -7.11
N ASN A 436 27.27 -18.12 -7.12
CA ASN A 436 28.15 -19.25 -6.81
C ASN A 436 27.97 -19.73 -5.36
N SER A 437 27.73 -18.82 -4.41
CA SER A 437 27.42 -19.19 -3.04
C SER A 437 26.11 -19.97 -2.95
N ILE A 438 25.06 -19.51 -3.62
CA ILE A 438 23.76 -20.19 -3.65
C ILE A 438 23.91 -21.61 -4.25
N VAL A 439 24.57 -21.74 -5.40
CA VAL A 439 24.79 -23.02 -6.08
C VAL A 439 25.67 -23.95 -5.24
N GLY A 440 26.74 -23.41 -4.66
CA GLY A 440 27.67 -24.18 -3.83
C GLY A 440 26.99 -24.74 -2.57
N PHE A 441 26.28 -23.88 -1.84
CA PHE A 441 25.58 -24.34 -0.63
C PHE A 441 24.38 -25.23 -0.93
N ALA A 442 23.69 -25.05 -2.04
CA ALA A 442 22.63 -25.96 -2.48
C ALA A 442 23.15 -27.39 -2.70
N SER A 443 24.36 -27.53 -3.25
CA SER A 443 25.00 -28.84 -3.43
C SER A 443 25.40 -29.47 -2.10
N ILE A 444 25.94 -28.67 -1.16
CA ILE A 444 26.34 -29.13 0.18
C ILE A 444 25.11 -29.59 0.98
N ILE A 445 24.02 -28.82 0.95
CA ILE A 445 22.79 -29.13 1.66
C ILE A 445 22.18 -30.46 1.21
N ALA A 446 22.36 -30.82 -0.08
CA ALA A 446 21.86 -32.08 -0.62
C ALA A 446 22.58 -33.31 -0.07
N GLU A 447 23.82 -33.19 0.43
CA GLU A 447 24.66 -34.24 0.95
C GLU A 447 24.75 -34.29 2.49
N LEU A 448 24.19 -33.26 3.17
CA LEU A 448 24.28 -33.13 4.64
C LEU A 448 23.14 -33.87 5.33
N ASP A 449 23.49 -34.72 6.31
CA ASP A 449 22.55 -35.41 7.18
C ASP A 449 22.22 -34.64 8.47
N ASP A 450 23.11 -33.74 8.90
CA ASP A 450 22.94 -32.94 10.11
C ASP A 450 21.90 -31.83 9.90
N ARG A 451 20.93 -31.76 10.80
CA ARG A 451 19.81 -30.80 10.70
C ARG A 451 20.20 -29.37 11.08
N GLU A 452 21.15 -29.21 12.01
CA GLU A 452 21.59 -27.88 12.47
C GLU A 452 22.49 -27.25 11.41
N GLU A 453 23.48 -27.98 10.90
CA GLU A 453 24.35 -27.50 9.81
C GLU A 453 23.53 -27.21 8.53
N ARG A 454 22.52 -28.03 8.23
CA ARG A 454 21.63 -27.78 7.08
C ARG A 454 20.87 -26.47 7.23
N GLN A 455 20.40 -26.12 8.44
CA GLN A 455 19.71 -24.86 8.69
C GLN A 455 20.66 -23.67 8.53
N GLU A 456 21.90 -23.78 8.95
CA GLU A 456 22.90 -22.74 8.79
C GLU A 456 23.18 -22.45 7.30
N TYR A 457 23.40 -23.48 6.50
CA TYR A 457 23.62 -23.31 5.06
C TYR A 457 22.37 -22.82 4.31
N LEU A 458 21.18 -23.22 4.73
CA LEU A 458 19.92 -22.68 4.20
C LEU A 458 19.80 -21.17 4.47
N ALA A 459 20.16 -20.73 5.67
CA ALA A 459 20.15 -19.29 6.01
C ALA A 459 21.15 -18.52 5.15
N ILE A 460 22.36 -19.04 4.94
CA ILE A 460 23.37 -18.42 4.07
C ILE A 460 22.87 -18.36 2.61
N MET A 461 22.23 -19.41 2.13
CA MET A 461 21.68 -19.45 0.78
C MET A 461 20.54 -18.43 0.61
N GLN A 462 19.65 -18.33 1.60
CA GLN A 462 18.55 -17.38 1.59
C GLN A 462 19.06 -15.95 1.59
N GLU A 463 20.05 -15.65 2.43
CA GLU A 463 20.70 -14.34 2.47
C GLU A 463 21.37 -13.97 1.14
N ASN A 464 22.07 -14.89 0.50
CA ASN A 464 22.67 -14.64 -0.82
C ASN A 464 21.63 -14.47 -1.92
N THR A 465 20.47 -15.13 -1.80
CA THR A 465 19.34 -14.94 -2.70
C THR A 465 18.75 -13.54 -2.57
N GLU A 466 18.54 -13.07 -1.34
CA GLU A 466 18.07 -11.71 -1.08
C GLU A 466 19.04 -10.66 -1.61
N LEU A 467 20.35 -10.88 -1.39
CA LEU A 467 21.40 -10.00 -1.89
C LEU A 467 21.41 -9.96 -3.42
N LEU A 468 21.20 -11.09 -4.10
CA LEU A 468 21.13 -11.15 -5.55
C LEU A 468 19.88 -10.44 -6.09
N LEU A 469 18.73 -10.63 -5.45
CA LEU A 469 17.49 -9.94 -5.81
C LEU A 469 17.62 -8.42 -5.64
N GLN A 470 18.22 -7.97 -4.55
CA GLN A 470 18.51 -6.56 -4.33
C GLN A 470 19.44 -6.01 -5.42
N LEU A 471 20.49 -6.74 -5.76
CA LEU A 471 21.43 -6.34 -6.79
C LEU A 471 20.75 -6.21 -8.17
N ILE A 472 19.89 -7.15 -8.53
CA ILE A 472 19.10 -7.09 -9.76
C ILE A 472 18.18 -5.87 -9.74
N SER A 473 17.52 -5.60 -8.63
CA SER A 473 16.66 -4.43 -8.47
C SER A 473 17.45 -3.12 -8.61
N ASP A 474 18.62 -3.04 -7.98
CA ASP A 474 19.51 -1.88 -8.05
C ASP A 474 19.99 -1.63 -9.50
N ILE A 475 20.33 -2.68 -10.23
CA ILE A 475 20.74 -2.62 -11.63
C ILE A 475 19.58 -2.13 -12.51
N LEU A 476 18.38 -2.65 -12.29
CA LEU A 476 17.19 -2.23 -13.03
C LEU A 476 16.83 -0.77 -12.75
N ASP A 477 16.91 -0.35 -11.48
CA ASP A 477 16.69 1.05 -11.13
C ASP A 477 17.75 1.95 -11.79
N LEU A 478 19.02 1.56 -11.73
CA LEU A 478 20.10 2.31 -12.39
C LEU A 478 19.91 2.37 -13.92
N ALA A 479 19.54 1.26 -14.54
CA ALA A 479 19.27 1.22 -15.97
C ALA A 479 18.11 2.15 -16.37
N LYS A 480 17.05 2.18 -15.55
CA LYS A 480 15.92 3.10 -15.76
C LYS A 480 16.31 4.57 -15.54
N ILE A 481 17.17 4.85 -14.57
CA ILE A 481 17.71 6.19 -14.32
C ILE A 481 18.52 6.66 -15.53
N GLU A 482 19.43 5.83 -16.03
CA GLU A 482 20.26 6.17 -17.22
C GLU A 482 19.45 6.35 -18.52
N ALA A 483 18.38 5.57 -18.67
CA ALA A 483 17.46 5.69 -19.80
C ALA A 483 16.49 6.87 -19.66
N GLY A 484 16.44 7.55 -18.51
CA GLY A 484 15.44 8.59 -18.22
C GLY A 484 14.01 8.06 -18.18
N THR A 485 13.86 6.75 -17.91
CA THR A 485 12.56 6.05 -17.92
C THR A 485 12.07 5.67 -16.52
N LEU A 486 12.69 6.20 -15.50
CA LEU A 486 12.24 5.95 -14.13
C LEU A 486 10.99 6.80 -13.83
N ASP A 487 9.86 6.14 -13.63
CA ASP A 487 8.62 6.80 -13.24
C ASP A 487 8.66 7.22 -11.78
N TYR A 488 8.28 8.47 -11.52
CA TYR A 488 8.13 9.03 -10.18
C TYR A 488 6.65 9.36 -9.91
N ASN A 489 6.11 8.80 -8.85
CA ASN A 489 4.74 9.08 -8.41
C ASN A 489 4.75 10.18 -7.35
N MET A 490 4.76 11.43 -7.83
CA MET A 490 4.85 12.61 -6.99
C MET A 490 3.55 12.90 -6.25
N GLY A 491 3.63 13.22 -4.97
CA GLY A 491 2.49 13.57 -4.13
C GLY A 491 2.89 14.37 -2.91
N TYR A 492 1.91 14.96 -2.23
CA TYR A 492 2.17 15.62 -0.96
C TYR A 492 2.40 14.59 0.15
N VAL A 493 3.52 14.70 0.82
CA VAL A 493 3.95 13.81 1.89
C VAL A 493 4.16 14.63 3.15
N ASP A 494 3.49 14.23 4.22
CA ASP A 494 3.77 14.71 5.56
C ASP A 494 5.06 14.06 6.06
N VAL A 495 6.03 14.89 6.42
CA VAL A 495 7.38 14.43 6.75
C VAL A 495 7.40 13.68 8.09
N SER A 496 6.60 14.13 9.06
CA SER A 496 6.50 13.47 10.36
C SER A 496 5.93 12.07 10.22
N ASP A 497 4.83 11.93 9.49
CA ASP A 497 4.21 10.62 9.25
C ASP A 497 5.07 9.73 8.37
N PHE A 498 5.78 10.31 7.41
CA PHE A 498 6.77 9.58 6.61
C PHE A 498 7.88 8.98 7.48
N CYS A 499 8.46 9.77 8.40
CA CYS A 499 9.50 9.27 9.30
C CYS A 499 8.98 8.20 10.27
N LYS A 500 7.76 8.35 10.77
CA LYS A 500 7.08 7.30 11.56
C LYS A 500 6.89 6.02 10.76
N ASP A 501 6.49 6.11 9.50
CA ASP A 501 6.35 4.95 8.62
C ASP A 501 7.69 4.26 8.37
N VAL A 502 8.77 5.03 8.21
CA VAL A 502 10.15 4.50 8.15
C VAL A 502 10.46 3.73 9.44
N MET A 503 10.24 4.34 10.60
CA MET A 503 10.59 3.75 11.90
C MET A 503 9.86 2.44 12.18
N ARG A 504 8.59 2.32 11.79
CA ARG A 504 7.81 1.07 11.95
C ARG A 504 8.49 -0.16 11.35
N ASN A 505 9.30 0.00 10.30
CA ASN A 505 10.04 -1.10 9.70
C ASN A 505 11.19 -1.61 10.58
N TYR A 506 11.58 -0.82 11.58
CA TYR A 506 12.73 -1.09 12.45
C TYR A 506 12.34 -1.37 13.91
N ASP A 507 11.14 -0.97 14.35
CA ASP A 507 10.62 -1.18 15.72
C ASP A 507 10.19 -2.65 16.01
N ILE A 508 9.97 -3.47 14.97
CA ILE A 508 9.37 -4.82 15.10
C ILE A 508 10.37 -5.90 15.54
N LYS A 509 11.66 -5.62 15.56
CA LYS A 509 12.68 -6.62 15.91
C LYS A 509 13.27 -6.30 17.29
N GLU A 510 12.73 -6.93 18.31
CA GLU A 510 13.17 -6.83 19.73
C GLU A 510 14.63 -7.28 19.99
N ASP A 511 15.36 -7.77 19.00
CA ASP A 511 16.67 -8.42 19.16
C ASP A 511 17.82 -7.68 18.44
N LYS A 512 17.69 -6.37 18.21
CA LYS A 512 18.80 -5.62 17.59
C LYS A 512 19.71 -4.97 18.62
N ALA A 513 21.01 -5.28 18.54
CA ALA A 513 22.07 -4.71 19.38
C ALA A 513 22.20 -3.17 19.27
N VAL A 514 21.70 -2.57 18.17
CA VAL A 514 21.78 -1.13 17.88
C VAL A 514 20.41 -0.56 17.63
N PRO A 515 19.91 0.37 18.48
CA PRO A 515 18.61 1.01 18.31
C PRO A 515 18.66 2.05 17.17
N VAL A 516 17.58 2.09 16.39
CA VAL A 516 17.31 3.17 15.44
C VAL A 516 16.33 4.13 16.12
N LEU A 517 16.70 5.38 16.22
CA LEU A 517 15.93 6.41 16.95
C LEU A 517 15.45 7.48 15.96
N LEU A 518 14.28 8.02 16.23
CA LEU A 518 13.80 9.24 15.60
C LEU A 518 14.04 10.41 16.56
N ALA A 519 14.59 11.51 16.06
CA ALA A 519 14.85 12.68 16.89
C ALA A 519 13.53 13.22 17.49
N PRO A 520 13.53 13.69 18.75
CA PRO A 520 12.36 14.30 19.36
C PRO A 520 12.09 15.69 18.76
N ASP A 521 10.87 16.20 18.96
CA ASP A 521 10.45 17.57 18.63
C ASP A 521 10.67 18.00 17.17
N LEU A 522 10.46 17.07 16.25
CA LEU A 522 10.59 17.32 14.82
C LEU A 522 9.41 18.20 14.33
N PRO A 523 9.69 19.26 13.55
CA PRO A 523 8.66 20.17 13.06
C PRO A 523 7.77 19.53 11.98
N ASP A 524 6.51 19.93 11.93
CA ASP A 524 5.58 19.49 10.90
C ASP A 524 5.90 20.17 9.56
N TYR A 525 6.24 19.39 8.56
CA TYR A 525 6.50 19.85 7.19
C TYR A 525 5.80 18.96 6.16
N ARG A 526 5.46 19.58 5.04
CA ARG A 526 5.01 18.90 3.84
C ARG A 526 5.96 19.12 2.69
N ILE A 527 6.23 18.06 1.97
CA ILE A 527 7.03 18.10 0.75
C ILE A 527 6.25 17.45 -0.41
N TYR A 528 6.51 17.92 -1.62
CA TYR A 528 5.96 17.32 -2.82
C TYR A 528 7.02 16.38 -3.42
N THR A 529 6.82 15.08 -3.26
CA THR A 529 7.85 14.07 -3.58
C THR A 529 7.23 12.73 -3.92
N ASP A 530 8.03 11.81 -4.42
CA ASP A 530 7.66 10.39 -4.46
C ASP A 530 7.99 9.72 -3.12
N LYS A 531 6.94 9.43 -2.34
CA LYS A 531 7.05 8.79 -1.02
C LYS A 531 7.87 7.49 -1.07
N LYS A 532 7.67 6.67 -2.11
CA LYS A 532 8.34 5.36 -2.25
C LYS A 532 9.83 5.53 -2.51
N ARG A 533 10.20 6.46 -3.38
CA ARG A 533 11.59 6.74 -3.71
C ARG A 533 12.31 7.41 -2.55
N LEU A 534 11.65 8.32 -1.86
CA LEU A 534 12.19 8.91 -0.64
C LEU A 534 12.41 7.85 0.46
N MET A 535 11.45 6.93 0.62
CA MET A 535 11.56 5.78 1.52
C MET A 535 12.78 4.92 1.15
N GLN A 536 13.02 4.66 -0.12
CA GLN A 536 14.17 3.92 -0.61
C GLN A 536 15.49 4.57 -0.18
N VAL A 537 15.60 5.89 -0.27
CA VAL A 537 16.79 6.64 0.13
C VAL A 537 17.03 6.53 1.64
N VAL A 538 16.01 6.86 2.45
CA VAL A 538 16.15 6.84 3.91
C VAL A 538 16.43 5.42 4.42
N THR A 539 15.73 4.42 3.88
CA THR A 539 15.96 3.01 4.23
C THR A 539 17.38 2.56 3.86
N ASN A 540 17.91 3.01 2.73
CA ASN A 540 19.28 2.72 2.34
C ASN A 540 20.28 3.30 3.34
N PHE A 541 20.07 4.54 3.79
CA PHE A 541 20.93 5.16 4.79
C PHE A 541 20.88 4.42 6.12
N ILE A 542 19.68 4.08 6.60
CA ILE A 542 19.52 3.34 7.87
C ILE A 542 20.14 1.95 7.77
N ASN A 543 19.95 1.24 6.65
CA ASN A 543 20.54 -0.09 6.46
C ASN A 543 22.05 -0.03 6.40
N ASN A 544 22.63 1.00 5.79
CA ASN A 544 24.05 1.23 5.82
C ASN A 544 24.55 1.51 7.25
N ALA A 545 23.85 2.37 7.98
CA ALA A 545 24.15 2.66 9.38
C ALA A 545 24.11 1.39 10.24
N LEU A 546 23.06 0.57 10.11
CA LEU A 546 22.92 -0.72 10.83
C LEU A 546 24.03 -1.72 10.49
N LYS A 547 24.51 -1.69 9.27
CA LYS A 547 25.55 -2.59 8.80
C LYS A 547 26.93 -2.25 9.37
N PHE A 548 27.20 -0.96 9.59
CA PHE A 548 28.52 -0.47 9.99
C PHE A 548 28.59 0.00 11.44
N THR A 549 27.51 -0.14 12.19
CA THR A 549 27.43 0.15 13.61
C THR A 549 27.23 -1.15 14.38
N SER A 550 28.20 -1.56 15.18
CA SER A 550 28.12 -2.75 16.03
C SER A 550 27.57 -2.43 17.43
N GLU A 551 27.87 -1.25 17.94
CA GLU A 551 27.43 -0.75 19.24
C GLU A 551 27.10 0.74 19.14
N GLY A 552 26.15 1.22 19.94
CA GLY A 552 25.75 2.63 19.96
C GLY A 552 24.32 2.83 19.43
N GLN A 553 24.12 3.81 18.56
CA GLN A 553 22.78 4.17 18.07
C GLN A 553 22.81 4.72 16.65
N ILE A 554 21.64 4.71 16.03
CA ILE A 554 21.39 5.34 14.74
C ILE A 554 20.26 6.35 14.94
N LEU A 555 20.46 7.59 14.49
CA LEU A 555 19.52 8.67 14.63
C LEU A 555 19.03 9.14 13.26
N LEU A 556 17.71 9.07 13.05
CA LEU A 556 17.04 9.72 11.92
C LEU A 556 16.50 11.07 12.39
N GLU A 557 16.84 12.12 11.64
CA GLU A 557 16.34 13.46 11.91
C GLU A 557 16.07 14.22 10.60
N TYR A 558 15.28 15.29 10.71
CA TYR A 558 15.12 16.27 9.64
C TYR A 558 14.94 17.67 10.19
N HIS A 559 15.40 18.66 9.46
CA HIS A 559 15.23 20.06 9.82
C HIS A 559 15.18 20.96 8.59
N PRO A 560 14.48 22.10 8.68
CA PRO A 560 14.50 23.08 7.61
C PRO A 560 15.89 23.73 7.50
N VAL A 561 16.33 23.97 6.27
CA VAL A 561 17.56 24.73 6.00
C VAL A 561 17.21 26.20 5.82
N GLU A 562 17.61 27.03 6.78
CA GLU A 562 17.25 28.46 6.81
C GLU A 562 17.61 29.16 5.49
N GLY A 563 16.66 29.94 4.97
CA GLY A 563 16.84 30.78 3.78
C GLY A 563 16.89 30.05 2.44
N THR A 564 16.73 28.72 2.39
CA THR A 564 16.86 27.94 1.14
C THR A 564 15.54 27.36 0.61
N GLY A 565 14.48 27.33 1.44
CA GLY A 565 13.24 26.64 1.07
C GLY A 565 13.44 25.12 0.94
N GLN A 566 14.42 24.56 1.64
CA GLN A 566 14.72 23.13 1.61
C GLN A 566 14.60 22.52 3.01
N ILE A 567 14.31 21.25 3.05
CA ILE A 567 14.38 20.41 4.26
C ILE A 567 15.53 19.42 4.11
N GLU A 568 16.35 19.32 5.13
CA GLU A 568 17.43 18.35 5.20
C GLU A 568 17.02 17.17 6.05
N PHE A 569 17.16 15.97 5.49
CA PHE A 569 17.05 14.70 6.20
C PHE A 569 18.45 14.15 6.45
N SER A 570 18.68 13.60 7.63
CA SER A 570 19.95 12.96 7.92
C SER A 570 19.75 11.70 8.75
N VAL A 571 20.66 10.74 8.50
CA VAL A 571 20.84 9.54 9.30
C VAL A 571 22.25 9.58 9.82
N THR A 572 22.36 9.64 11.14
CA THR A 572 23.65 9.68 11.85
C THR A 572 23.86 8.37 12.59
N ASP A 573 24.98 7.73 12.40
CA ASP A 573 25.40 6.52 13.08
C ASP A 573 26.66 6.76 13.93
N THR A 574 26.82 5.96 14.96
CA THR A 574 28.02 5.93 15.83
C THR A 574 28.93 4.76 15.47
N GLY A 575 28.93 4.38 14.21
CA GLY A 575 29.69 3.24 13.72
C GLY A 575 31.17 3.51 13.47
N MET A 576 31.78 2.67 12.65
CA MET A 576 33.21 2.73 12.38
C MET A 576 33.68 3.99 11.63
N GLY A 577 32.77 4.77 11.05
CA GLY A 577 33.08 5.94 10.25
C GLY A 577 33.82 5.64 8.94
N ILE A 578 34.07 6.68 8.17
CA ILE A 578 34.68 6.64 6.83
C ILE A 578 35.90 7.57 6.81
N ALA A 579 36.99 7.13 6.21
CA ALA A 579 38.16 7.95 6.02
C ALA A 579 37.90 9.16 5.11
N LEU A 580 38.44 10.31 5.40
CA LEU A 580 38.11 11.59 4.76
C LEU A 580 38.35 11.58 3.23
N ASP A 581 39.35 10.89 2.75
CA ASP A 581 39.66 10.71 1.34
C ASP A 581 38.64 9.85 0.59
N ALA A 582 37.97 8.95 1.32
CA ALA A 582 36.95 8.06 0.78
C ALA A 582 35.54 8.66 0.79
N VAL A 583 35.24 9.63 1.65
CA VAL A 583 33.92 10.29 1.72
C VAL A 583 33.52 10.90 0.38
N ALA A 584 34.46 11.47 -0.37
CA ALA A 584 34.17 12.08 -1.67
C ALA A 584 33.67 11.07 -2.73
N THR A 585 34.00 9.78 -2.58
CA THR A 585 33.71 8.73 -3.56
C THR A 585 32.60 7.77 -3.13
N VAL A 586 32.03 7.89 -1.93
CA VAL A 586 31.00 6.95 -1.42
C VAL A 586 29.75 6.89 -2.26
N PHE A 587 29.45 7.94 -3.04
CA PHE A 587 28.31 7.99 -3.95
C PHE A 587 28.66 7.51 -5.38
N ASP A 588 29.91 7.12 -5.63
CA ASP A 588 30.32 6.55 -6.91
C ASP A 588 29.86 5.10 -7.01
N ARG A 589 29.66 4.64 -8.25
CA ARG A 589 29.12 3.31 -8.52
C ARG A 589 30.12 2.22 -8.17
N PHE A 590 29.67 1.15 -7.52
CA PHE A 590 30.45 -0.01 -7.11
C PHE A 590 31.57 0.29 -6.09
N VAL A 591 31.54 1.45 -5.46
CA VAL A 591 32.48 1.76 -4.39
C VAL A 591 32.08 1.00 -3.13
N LYS A 592 33.00 0.20 -2.61
CA LYS A 592 32.91 -0.51 -1.33
C LYS A 592 34.17 -0.18 -0.55
N LEU A 593 34.03 0.50 0.56
CA LEU A 593 35.16 0.87 1.42
C LEU A 593 35.70 -0.33 2.23
N ASN A 594 34.86 -1.34 2.43
CA ASN A 594 35.23 -2.60 3.06
C ASN A 594 34.85 -3.76 2.13
N THR A 595 35.82 -4.47 1.61
CA THR A 595 35.60 -5.62 0.69
C THR A 595 34.91 -6.80 1.34
N PHE A 596 34.96 -6.91 2.67
CA PHE A 596 34.27 -7.97 3.44
C PHE A 596 32.84 -7.59 3.82
N ALA A 597 32.45 -6.32 3.67
CA ALA A 597 31.11 -5.87 4.02
C ALA A 597 30.11 -6.21 2.90
N LYS A 598 29.06 -6.94 3.25
CA LYS A 598 27.96 -7.34 2.34
C LYS A 598 27.27 -6.11 1.74
N GLY A 599 27.03 -6.11 0.42
CA GLY A 599 26.29 -5.05 -0.26
C GLY A 599 26.71 -4.88 -1.72
N THR A 600 25.88 -4.21 -2.51
CA THR A 600 26.02 -4.07 -3.96
C THR A 600 26.98 -2.96 -4.40
N GLY A 601 27.24 -1.98 -3.53
CA GLY A 601 27.95 -0.74 -3.88
C GLY A 601 27.19 0.18 -4.84
N LEU A 602 25.89 -0.12 -5.09
CA LEU A 602 25.04 0.69 -5.96
C LEU A 602 24.05 1.56 -5.18
N GLY A 603 23.70 1.17 -3.95
CA GLY A 603 22.64 1.81 -3.18
C GLY A 603 22.83 3.32 -3.02
N LEU A 604 24.02 3.78 -2.63
CA LEU A 604 24.29 5.22 -2.45
C LEU A 604 24.29 5.99 -3.77
N SER A 605 24.79 5.40 -4.87
CA SER A 605 24.73 6.03 -6.18
C SER A 605 23.31 6.16 -6.74
N ILE A 606 22.45 5.18 -6.42
CA ILE A 606 21.01 5.25 -6.72
C ILE A 606 20.34 6.34 -5.87
N CYS A 607 20.67 6.42 -4.56
CA CYS A 607 20.16 7.47 -3.69
C CYS A 607 20.52 8.86 -4.23
N LYS A 608 21.77 9.06 -4.68
CA LYS A 608 22.20 10.31 -5.29
C LYS A 608 21.35 10.64 -6.53
N SER A 609 21.17 9.68 -7.41
CA SER A 609 20.38 9.89 -8.61
C SER A 609 18.91 10.19 -8.31
N ILE A 610 18.31 9.52 -7.32
CA ILE A 610 16.93 9.79 -6.89
C ILE A 610 16.80 11.22 -6.36
N ILE A 611 17.69 11.62 -5.44
CA ILE A 611 17.60 12.92 -4.79
C ILE A 611 17.90 14.06 -5.78
N GLU A 612 18.88 13.90 -6.64
CA GLU A 612 19.18 14.87 -7.71
C GLU A 612 17.98 15.01 -8.67
N HIS A 613 17.30 13.91 -8.99
CA HIS A 613 16.10 13.92 -9.82
C HIS A 613 14.92 14.62 -9.13
N LEU A 614 14.79 14.48 -7.82
CA LEU A 614 13.78 15.18 -7.00
C LEU A 614 14.15 16.66 -6.76
N GLY A 615 15.22 17.16 -7.36
CA GLY A 615 15.68 18.55 -7.24
C GLY A 615 16.43 18.85 -5.97
N GLY A 616 16.89 17.81 -5.28
CA GLY A 616 17.64 17.91 -4.03
C GLY A 616 19.14 17.75 -4.20
N THR A 617 19.85 17.79 -3.10
CA THR A 617 21.29 17.51 -3.00
C THR A 617 21.53 16.46 -1.92
N ILE A 618 22.58 15.67 -2.06
CA ILE A 618 22.93 14.57 -1.15
C ILE A 618 24.40 14.68 -0.76
N GLY A 619 24.73 14.27 0.46
CA GLY A 619 26.09 14.31 0.94
C GLY A 619 26.32 13.37 2.13
N ALA A 620 27.58 13.28 2.51
CA ALA A 620 28.01 12.54 3.69
C ALA A 620 29.11 13.29 4.44
N GLU A 621 29.09 13.17 5.75
CA GLU A 621 30.10 13.67 6.67
C GLU A 621 30.49 12.49 7.56
N SER A 622 31.78 12.25 7.75
CA SER A 622 32.22 11.11 8.53
C SER A 622 33.62 11.31 9.11
N GLU A 623 33.83 10.71 10.26
CA GLU A 623 35.12 10.65 10.90
C GLU A 623 35.39 9.21 11.34
N LEU A 624 36.54 8.69 10.96
CA LEU A 624 36.96 7.31 11.23
C LEU A 624 37.00 7.03 12.74
N GLY A 625 36.28 6.02 13.19
CA GLY A 625 36.16 5.63 14.60
C GLY A 625 35.12 6.41 15.41
N VAL A 626 34.45 7.40 14.82
CA VAL A 626 33.40 8.22 15.47
C VAL A 626 32.03 7.89 14.95
N GLY A 627 31.89 7.79 13.61
CA GLY A 627 30.62 7.50 12.94
C GLY A 627 30.44 8.26 11.63
N SER A 628 29.25 8.14 11.04
CA SER A 628 28.95 8.81 9.79
C SER A 628 27.58 9.49 9.86
N ARG A 629 27.44 10.55 9.10
CA ARG A 629 26.20 11.27 8.88
C ARG A 629 25.95 11.35 7.38
N PHE A 630 24.94 10.63 6.90
CA PHE A 630 24.46 10.72 5.54
C PHE A 630 23.24 11.63 5.51
N TRP A 631 23.24 12.60 4.62
CA TRP A 631 22.16 13.59 4.54
C TRP A 631 21.75 13.86 3.10
N PHE A 632 20.52 14.32 2.93
CA PHE A 632 20.06 14.93 1.69
C PHE A 632 19.15 16.12 1.96
N ARG A 633 19.13 17.07 1.05
CA ARG A 633 18.22 18.21 1.03
C ARG A 633 17.18 18.05 -0.03
N HIS A 634 15.97 18.34 0.31
CA HIS A 634 14.82 18.25 -0.59
C HIS A 634 14.09 19.60 -0.60
N PRO A 635 13.61 20.10 -1.78
CA PRO A 635 12.80 21.31 -1.84
C PRO A 635 11.52 21.16 -1.01
N CYS A 636 11.15 22.16 -0.23
CA CYS A 636 9.83 22.23 0.38
C CYS A 636 8.78 22.54 -0.69
N ALA A 637 7.58 22.04 -0.55
CA ALA A 637 6.45 22.49 -1.34
C ALA A 637 6.09 23.93 -0.90
N GLU A 638 6.00 24.85 -1.85
CA GLU A 638 5.45 26.17 -1.61
C GLU A 638 3.97 26.11 -1.19
#